data_9bc1887b26cb36f58b9e4b7e7b6695e0
#
_entry.id   9bc1887b26cb36f58b9e4b7e7b6695e0
#
_cell.length_a   1.000
_cell.length_b   1.000
_cell.length_c   1.000
_cell.angle_alpha   90.00
_cell.angle_beta   90.00
_cell.angle_gamma   90.00
#
_symmetry.space_group_name_H-M   'P 1'
#
loop_
_entity.id
_entity.type
_entity.pdbx_description
1 polymer ?
#
loop_
_entity_poly.entity_id
_entity_poly.type
_entity_poly.pdbx_seq_one_letter_code
_entity_poly.pdbx_strand_id
1 'polypeptide(L)'
;LYIDIKKHLKNFTLDITLETDNNRVGILGKSGSGKSMMLKAIAGIIKPDEGIIVLNDRVLFDSKKKINLQPRERNIGYLFQNYALFPHMTVRENIFSGMIRASKYEKQKMSSDMIKRLCLNGLENRYPKELSGGQQQRVAIARMLATNLKF
;
A
#
# COMPACT_ATOMS: atom_id res chain seq x y z
N LEU A 1 -5.68 15.55 2.00
CA LEU A 1 -4.85 15.12 0.89
C LEU A 1 -4.89 16.16 -0.21
N TYR A 2 -3.73 16.67 -0.62
CA TYR A 2 -3.56 17.53 -1.78
C TYR A 2 -2.58 16.88 -2.77
N ILE A 3 -2.96 16.81 -4.04
CA ILE A 3 -2.14 16.27 -5.13
C ILE A 3 -2.27 17.22 -6.31
N ASP A 4 -1.13 17.65 -6.85
CA ASP A 4 -1.02 18.35 -8.13
C ASP A 4 0.27 17.86 -8.78
N ILE A 5 0.16 16.89 -9.68
CA ILE A 5 1.33 16.20 -10.25
C ILE A 5 1.20 15.97 -11.75
N LYS A 6 2.36 15.99 -12.42
CA LYS A 6 2.52 15.53 -13.80
C LYS A 6 3.51 14.39 -13.89
N LYS A 7 3.20 13.42 -14.74
CA LYS A 7 4.09 12.30 -15.08
C LYS A 7 4.02 12.02 -16.56
N HIS A 8 5.11 12.24 -17.25
CA HIS A 8 5.24 11.94 -18.67
C HIS A 8 5.61 10.47 -18.87
N LEU A 9 4.88 9.81 -19.75
CA LEU A 9 5.10 8.45 -20.19
C LEU A 9 5.21 8.46 -21.72
N LYS A 10 5.73 7.40 -22.29
CA LYS A 10 5.98 7.32 -23.74
C LYS A 10 4.76 7.74 -24.60
N ASN A 11 3.54 7.35 -24.20
CA ASN A 11 2.31 7.58 -24.99
C ASN A 11 1.19 8.23 -24.16
N PHE A 12 1.45 8.70 -22.97
CA PHE A 12 0.44 9.26 -22.07
C PHE A 12 1.08 10.20 -21.04
N THR A 13 0.41 11.32 -20.79
CA THR A 13 0.78 12.18 -19.67
C THR A 13 -0.29 12.09 -18.60
N LEU A 14 0.12 11.66 -17.41
CA LEU A 14 -0.69 11.80 -16.23
C LEU A 14 -0.60 13.25 -15.76
N ASP A 15 -1.74 13.92 -15.71
CA ASP A 15 -1.91 15.29 -15.18
C ASP A 15 -3.10 15.25 -14.24
N ILE A 16 -2.87 15.39 -12.94
CA ILE A 16 -3.89 15.19 -11.92
C ILE A 16 -3.77 16.26 -10.85
N THR A 17 -4.89 16.93 -10.59
CA THR A 17 -5.11 17.78 -9.43
C THR A 17 -6.27 17.22 -8.62
N LEU A 18 -6.05 16.99 -7.33
CA LEU A 18 -7.04 16.52 -6.37
C LEU A 18 -6.80 17.16 -5.00
N GLU A 19 -7.85 17.72 -4.44
CA GLU A 19 -7.85 18.20 -3.05
C GLU A 19 -9.04 17.60 -2.30
N THR A 20 -8.79 17.10 -1.09
CA THR A 20 -9.85 16.53 -0.25
C THR A 20 -9.42 16.43 1.20
N ASP A 21 -10.33 16.77 2.10
CA ASP A 21 -10.18 16.59 3.54
C ASP A 21 -10.92 15.34 4.05
N ASN A 22 -11.55 14.60 3.13
CA ASN A 22 -12.29 13.39 3.47
C ASN A 22 -11.34 12.23 3.83
N ASN A 23 -11.70 11.50 4.89
CA ASN A 23 -10.98 10.29 5.32
C ASN A 23 -11.18 9.09 4.38
N ARG A 24 -12.15 9.16 3.44
CA ARG A 24 -12.45 8.12 2.45
C ARG A 24 -12.70 8.78 1.11
N VAL A 25 -11.95 8.35 0.10
CA VAL A 25 -12.04 8.88 -1.26
C VAL A 25 -12.21 7.74 -2.24
N GLY A 26 -13.27 7.79 -3.03
CA GLY A 26 -13.48 6.88 -4.17
C GLY A 26 -12.97 7.53 -5.45
N ILE A 27 -12.17 6.80 -6.22
CA ILE A 27 -11.63 7.28 -7.50
C ILE A 27 -12.28 6.51 -8.64
N LEU A 28 -13.08 7.20 -9.45
CA LEU A 28 -13.76 6.63 -10.59
C LEU A 28 -13.14 7.12 -11.91
N GLY A 29 -13.20 6.30 -12.94
CA GLY A 29 -12.70 6.66 -14.27
C GLY A 29 -12.48 5.43 -15.15
N LYS A 30 -12.35 5.65 -16.46
CA LYS A 30 -12.11 4.59 -17.45
C LYS A 30 -10.84 3.81 -17.17
N SER A 31 -10.75 2.57 -17.69
CA SER A 31 -9.48 1.82 -17.68
C SER A 31 -8.41 2.63 -18.41
N GLY A 32 -7.20 2.64 -17.89
CA GLY A 32 -6.09 3.41 -18.46
C GLY A 32 -6.05 4.91 -18.09
N SER A 33 -7.02 5.45 -17.35
CA SER A 33 -7.06 6.88 -16.98
C SER A 33 -6.03 7.33 -15.94
N GLY A 34 -5.10 6.46 -15.53
CA GLY A 34 -4.03 6.83 -14.60
C GLY A 34 -4.32 6.61 -13.12
N LYS A 35 -5.52 6.11 -12.72
CA LYS A 35 -5.88 5.89 -11.30
C LYS A 35 -4.83 5.13 -10.49
N SER A 36 -4.38 4.00 -11.02
CA SER A 36 -3.35 3.18 -10.35
C SER A 36 -1.99 3.88 -10.29
N MET A 37 -1.69 4.73 -11.27
CA MET A 37 -0.45 5.52 -11.27
C MET A 37 -0.47 6.61 -10.22
N MET A 38 -1.61 7.31 -10.07
CA MET A 38 -1.79 8.29 -9.01
C MET A 38 -1.58 7.64 -7.64
N LEU A 39 -2.22 6.50 -7.37
CA LEU A 39 -2.06 5.77 -6.11
C LEU A 39 -0.60 5.33 -5.88
N LYS A 40 0.09 4.86 -6.94
CA LYS A 40 1.52 4.52 -6.88
C LYS A 40 2.39 5.75 -6.62
N ALA A 41 2.03 6.92 -7.18
CA ALA A 41 2.73 8.17 -6.91
C ALA A 41 2.58 8.61 -5.44
N ILE A 42 1.37 8.50 -4.87
CA ILE A 42 1.13 8.78 -3.45
C ILE A 42 1.95 7.84 -2.57
N ALA A 43 1.97 6.55 -2.88
CA ALA A 43 2.74 5.55 -2.14
C ALA A 43 4.27 5.66 -2.34
N GLY A 44 4.75 6.47 -3.29
CA GLY A 44 6.17 6.64 -3.60
C GLY A 44 6.77 5.53 -4.46
N ILE A 45 5.94 4.65 -5.01
CA ILE A 45 6.36 3.55 -5.91
C ILE A 45 6.81 4.09 -7.26
N ILE A 46 6.15 5.16 -7.74
CA ILE A 46 6.59 5.93 -8.90
C ILE A 46 6.86 7.37 -8.48
N LYS A 47 7.88 7.97 -9.10
CA LYS A 47 8.21 9.38 -8.90
C LYS A 47 7.51 10.22 -9.97
N PRO A 48 6.67 11.22 -9.63
CA PRO A 48 6.22 12.22 -10.57
C PRO A 48 7.38 13.01 -11.17
N ASP A 49 7.18 13.63 -12.33
CA ASP A 49 8.19 14.50 -12.92
C ASP A 49 8.08 15.92 -12.37
N GLU A 50 6.84 16.39 -12.16
CA GLU A 50 6.55 17.71 -11.64
C GLU A 50 5.43 17.67 -10.61
N GLY A 51 5.36 18.74 -9.79
CA GLY A 51 4.24 19.00 -8.89
C GLY A 51 4.53 18.70 -7.43
N ILE A 52 3.45 18.46 -6.67
CA ILE A 52 3.49 18.29 -5.21
C ILE A 52 2.47 17.25 -4.75
N ILE A 53 2.82 16.50 -3.69
CA ILE A 53 1.91 15.61 -2.96
C ILE A 53 2.01 15.93 -1.47
N VAL A 54 0.88 16.28 -0.85
CA VAL A 54 0.77 16.55 0.59
C VAL A 54 -0.29 15.63 1.19
N LEU A 55 0.05 14.94 2.26
CA LEU A 55 -0.87 14.09 3.02
C LEU A 55 -0.77 14.44 4.51
N ASN A 56 -1.90 14.82 5.13
CA ASN A 56 -1.97 15.22 6.54
C ASN A 56 -0.89 16.25 6.89
N ASP A 57 -0.85 17.36 6.14
CA ASP A 57 0.09 18.48 6.27
C ASP A 57 1.57 18.10 6.06
N ARG A 58 1.84 16.87 5.68
CA ARG A 58 3.18 16.38 5.39
C ARG A 58 3.43 16.33 3.89
N VAL A 59 4.47 17.02 3.43
CA VAL A 59 4.92 16.98 2.04
C VAL A 59 5.63 15.65 1.78
N LEU A 60 5.07 14.85 0.87
CA LEU A 60 5.62 13.56 0.45
C LEU A 60 6.49 13.67 -0.80
N PHE A 61 6.12 14.59 -1.68
CA PHE A 61 6.82 14.92 -2.91
C PHE A 61 6.66 16.41 -3.21
N ASP A 62 7.73 17.06 -3.64
CA ASP A 62 7.73 18.43 -4.15
C ASP A 62 8.90 18.58 -5.14
N SER A 63 8.58 18.73 -6.41
CA SER A 63 9.59 18.85 -7.47
C SER A 63 10.41 20.12 -7.37
N LYS A 64 9.82 21.24 -6.94
CA LYS A 64 10.49 22.55 -6.79
C LYS A 64 11.45 22.54 -5.61
N LYS A 65 11.04 21.96 -4.49
CA LYS A 65 11.86 21.83 -3.26
C LYS A 65 12.77 20.60 -3.27
N LYS A 66 12.75 19.80 -4.34
CA LYS A 66 13.51 18.55 -4.47
C LYS A 66 13.23 17.54 -3.34
N ILE A 67 12.01 17.54 -2.82
CA ILE A 67 11.56 16.59 -1.80
C ILE A 67 10.99 15.36 -2.51
N ASN A 68 11.45 14.16 -2.13
CA ASN A 68 10.87 12.90 -2.57
C ASN A 68 11.09 11.84 -1.50
N LEU A 69 10.13 11.70 -0.59
CA LEU A 69 10.20 10.70 0.48
C LEU A 69 10.16 9.29 -0.11
N GLN A 70 11.03 8.42 0.39
CA GLN A 70 11.01 7.00 0.02
C GLN A 70 9.70 6.34 0.50
N PRO A 71 9.21 5.26 -0.15
CA PRO A 71 7.98 4.58 0.25
C PRO A 71 7.91 4.24 1.74
N ARG A 72 9.02 3.74 2.32
CA ARG A 72 9.14 3.41 3.74
C ARG A 72 8.98 4.61 4.69
N GLU A 73 9.27 5.82 4.20
CA GLU A 73 9.17 7.06 4.97
C GLU A 73 7.78 7.67 4.91
N ARG A 74 6.98 7.30 3.91
CA ARG A 74 5.64 7.87 3.72
C ARG A 74 4.59 7.34 4.69
N ASN A 75 4.83 6.18 5.30
CA ASN A 75 3.87 5.47 6.17
C ASN A 75 2.52 5.20 5.50
N ILE A 76 2.54 4.85 4.21
CA ILE A 76 1.37 4.56 3.40
C ILE A 76 1.34 3.08 3.07
N GLY A 77 0.24 2.41 3.43
CA GLY A 77 -0.02 1.05 2.98
C GLY A 77 -0.56 1.06 1.54
N TYR A 78 0.07 0.29 0.66
CA TYR A 78 -0.37 0.12 -0.73
C TYR A 78 -0.73 -1.34 -1.01
N LEU A 79 -1.98 -1.58 -1.40
CA LEU A 79 -2.44 -2.90 -1.81
C LEU A 79 -2.29 -3.04 -3.34
N PHE A 80 -1.42 -3.93 -3.77
CA PHE A 80 -1.22 -4.24 -5.19
C PHE A 80 -2.42 -5.01 -5.75
N GLN A 81 -2.74 -4.81 -7.02
CA GLN A 81 -3.84 -5.48 -7.69
C GLN A 81 -3.67 -7.01 -7.73
N ASN A 82 -2.44 -7.49 -7.83
CA ASN A 82 -2.08 -8.92 -7.77
C ASN A 82 -1.72 -9.38 -6.36
N TYR A 83 -2.08 -8.59 -5.33
CA TYR A 83 -1.82 -8.81 -3.91
C TYR A 83 -0.34 -8.92 -3.53
N ALA A 84 0.57 -9.17 -4.47
CA ALA A 84 2.02 -9.30 -4.29
C ALA A 84 2.42 -10.18 -3.08
N LEU A 85 1.69 -11.27 -2.83
CA LEU A 85 2.05 -12.22 -1.79
C LEU A 85 3.35 -12.96 -2.16
N PHE A 86 4.13 -13.29 -1.15
CA PHE A 86 5.31 -14.13 -1.32
C PHE A 86 4.87 -15.59 -1.53
N PRO A 87 5.06 -16.18 -2.73
CA PRO A 87 4.47 -17.48 -3.07
C PRO A 87 5.05 -18.65 -2.29
N HIS A 88 6.27 -18.50 -1.78
CA HIS A 88 7.01 -19.48 -0.98
C HIS A 88 6.81 -19.33 0.53
N MET A 89 5.98 -18.39 0.95
CA MET A 89 5.64 -18.14 2.35
C MET A 89 4.20 -18.54 2.61
N THR A 90 3.94 -19.11 3.78
CA THR A 90 2.60 -19.37 4.29
C THR A 90 1.84 -18.08 4.58
N VAL A 91 0.54 -18.16 4.89
CA VAL A 91 -0.27 -17.03 5.34
C VAL A 91 0.41 -16.32 6.52
N ARG A 92 0.81 -17.06 7.54
CA ARG A 92 1.46 -16.52 8.74
C ARG A 92 2.77 -15.82 8.42
N GLU A 93 3.60 -16.42 7.59
CA GLU A 93 4.89 -15.86 7.18
C GLU A 93 4.72 -14.60 6.31
N ASN A 94 3.72 -14.58 5.42
CA ASN A 94 3.37 -13.38 4.67
C ASN A 94 3.00 -12.23 5.61
N ILE A 95 2.19 -12.49 6.64
CA ILE A 95 1.84 -11.47 7.64
C ILE A 95 3.08 -11.03 8.43
N PHE A 96 3.93 -11.97 8.84
CA PHE A 96 5.18 -11.68 9.57
C PHE A 96 6.13 -10.77 8.77
N SER A 97 6.16 -10.93 7.45
CA SER A 97 7.01 -10.10 6.58
C SER A 97 6.69 -8.61 6.65
N GLY A 98 5.47 -8.23 7.05
CA GLY A 98 5.10 -6.85 7.33
C GLY A 98 5.66 -6.30 8.64
N MET A 99 6.06 -7.16 9.58
CA MET A 99 6.48 -6.80 10.94
C MET A 99 8.01 -6.83 11.09
N ILE A 100 8.72 -5.97 10.34
CA ILE A 100 10.19 -6.05 10.24
C ILE A 100 10.89 -5.85 11.60
N ARG A 101 10.38 -4.95 12.44
CA ARG A 101 11.01 -4.54 13.70
C ARG A 101 10.45 -5.23 14.96
N ALA A 102 9.43 -6.07 14.81
CA ALA A 102 8.78 -6.73 15.93
C ALA A 102 9.56 -7.96 16.42
N SER A 103 9.56 -8.18 17.72
CA SER A 103 10.08 -9.41 18.33
C SER A 103 9.26 -10.64 17.89
N LYS A 104 9.80 -11.84 18.11
CA LYS A 104 9.09 -13.09 17.77
C LYS A 104 7.76 -13.21 18.48
N TYR A 105 7.70 -12.82 19.76
CA TYR A 105 6.46 -12.84 20.54
C TYR A 105 5.40 -11.89 20.00
N GLU A 106 5.78 -10.65 19.70
CA GLU A 106 4.90 -9.64 19.12
C GLU A 106 4.36 -10.08 17.77
N LYS A 107 5.23 -10.61 16.88
CA LYS A 107 4.82 -11.17 15.59
C LYS A 107 3.75 -12.25 15.75
N GLN A 108 3.94 -13.13 16.71
CA GLN A 108 3.01 -14.23 16.95
C GLN A 108 1.66 -13.74 17.45
N LYS A 109 1.64 -12.86 18.45
CA LYS A 109 0.43 -12.26 19.02
C LYS A 109 -0.35 -11.49 17.96
N MET A 110 0.33 -10.60 17.23
CA MET A 110 -0.31 -9.72 16.24
C MET A 110 -0.79 -10.48 15.00
N SER A 111 -0.03 -11.47 14.53
CA SER A 111 -0.50 -12.29 13.41
C SER A 111 -1.75 -13.07 13.78
N SER A 112 -1.83 -13.61 15.00
CA SER A 112 -3.03 -14.31 15.47
C SER A 112 -4.24 -13.37 15.52
N ASP A 113 -4.07 -12.14 15.98
CA ASP A 113 -5.12 -11.13 15.98
C ASP A 113 -5.57 -10.76 14.55
N MET A 114 -4.61 -10.52 13.64
CA MET A 114 -4.90 -10.23 12.23
C MET A 114 -5.62 -11.41 11.54
N ILE A 115 -5.18 -12.64 11.77
CA ILE A 115 -5.80 -13.86 11.25
C ILE A 115 -7.25 -13.93 11.69
N LYS A 116 -7.52 -13.70 12.98
CA LYS A 116 -8.87 -13.68 13.53
C LYS A 116 -9.73 -12.58 12.92
N ARG A 117 -9.25 -11.34 12.92
CA ARG A 117 -9.99 -10.16 12.41
C ARG A 117 -10.33 -10.26 10.92
N LEU A 118 -9.47 -10.90 10.14
CA LEU A 118 -9.65 -11.03 8.69
C LEU A 118 -10.21 -12.39 8.28
N CYS A 119 -10.75 -13.17 9.24
CA CYS A 119 -11.39 -14.47 8.98
C CYS A 119 -10.48 -15.42 8.17
N LEU A 120 -9.22 -15.55 8.63
CA LEU A 120 -8.21 -16.44 8.04
C LEU A 120 -7.89 -17.65 8.94
N ASN A 121 -8.71 -17.90 9.98
CA ASN A 121 -8.51 -19.03 10.90
C ASN A 121 -8.50 -20.36 10.13
N GLY A 122 -7.55 -21.23 10.48
CA GLY A 122 -7.35 -22.53 9.83
C GLY A 122 -6.59 -22.46 8.50
N LEU A 123 -6.19 -21.26 8.06
CA LEU A 123 -5.42 -21.04 6.83
C LEU A 123 -3.96 -20.66 7.10
N GLU A 124 -3.54 -20.61 8.36
CA GLU A 124 -2.24 -20.07 8.81
C GLU A 124 -1.04 -20.67 8.10
N ASN A 125 -1.12 -21.98 7.85
CA ASN A 125 -0.05 -22.77 7.25
C ASN A 125 -0.23 -23.00 5.74
N ARG A 126 -1.28 -22.43 5.13
CA ARG A 126 -1.53 -22.52 3.68
C ARG A 126 -0.61 -21.57 2.92
N TYR A 127 -0.24 -21.97 1.73
CA TYR A 127 0.47 -21.12 0.76
C TYR A 127 -0.50 -20.34 -0.12
N PRO A 128 -0.08 -19.21 -0.72
CA PRO A 128 -0.96 -18.38 -1.56
C PRO A 128 -1.69 -19.15 -2.66
N LYS A 129 -1.05 -20.14 -3.29
CA LYS A 129 -1.64 -20.98 -4.34
C LYS A 129 -2.83 -21.83 -3.87
N GLU A 130 -2.96 -22.06 -2.58
CA GLU A 130 -4.02 -22.86 -1.94
C GLU A 130 -5.21 -22.01 -1.48
N LEU A 131 -5.14 -20.68 -1.72
CA LEU A 131 -6.12 -19.70 -1.26
C LEU A 131 -6.97 -19.21 -2.42
N SER A 132 -8.27 -18.96 -2.16
CA SER A 132 -9.10 -18.20 -3.09
C SER A 132 -8.60 -16.75 -3.23
N GLY A 133 -8.99 -16.06 -4.32
CA GLY A 133 -8.60 -14.65 -4.53
C GLY A 133 -8.99 -13.74 -3.37
N GLY A 134 -10.19 -13.91 -2.80
CA GLY A 134 -10.62 -13.15 -1.62
C GLY A 134 -9.80 -13.46 -0.36
N GLN A 135 -9.35 -14.71 -0.18
CA GLN A 135 -8.45 -15.08 0.91
C GLN A 135 -7.07 -14.46 0.71
N GLN A 136 -6.51 -14.51 -0.51
CA GLN A 136 -5.25 -13.86 -0.85
C GLN A 136 -5.31 -12.34 -0.58
N GLN A 137 -6.40 -11.70 -0.97
CA GLN A 137 -6.62 -10.28 -0.69
C GLN A 137 -6.59 -9.98 0.81
N ARG A 138 -7.30 -10.78 1.63
CA ARG A 138 -7.29 -10.61 3.09
C ARG A 138 -5.89 -10.80 3.70
N VAL A 139 -5.12 -11.76 3.21
CA VAL A 139 -3.71 -11.95 3.64
C VAL A 139 -2.86 -10.73 3.29
N ALA A 140 -3.03 -10.16 2.09
CA ALA A 140 -2.30 -8.96 1.67
C ALA A 140 -2.68 -7.73 2.52
N ILE A 141 -3.96 -7.59 2.86
CA ILE A 141 -4.43 -6.55 3.80
C ILE A 141 -3.82 -6.76 5.19
N ALA A 142 -3.80 -8.00 5.71
CA ALA A 142 -3.18 -8.31 7.00
C ALA A 142 -1.71 -7.90 7.02
N ARG A 143 -0.95 -8.27 5.98
CA ARG A 143 0.47 -7.90 5.84
C ARG A 143 0.67 -6.38 5.77
N MET A 144 -0.17 -5.68 5.02
CA MET A 144 -0.12 -4.22 4.88
C MET A 144 -0.39 -3.52 6.22
N LEU A 145 -1.43 -3.96 6.94
CA LEU A 145 -1.75 -3.41 8.26
C LEU A 145 -0.64 -3.68 9.29
N ALA A 146 -0.02 -4.85 9.21
CA ALA A 146 1.10 -5.23 10.07
C ALA A 146 2.33 -4.32 9.91
N THR A 147 2.52 -3.68 8.75
CA THR A 147 3.64 -2.78 8.47
C THR A 147 3.52 -1.45 9.23
N ASN A 148 2.29 -1.00 9.51
CA ASN A 148 2.01 0.31 10.10
C ASN A 148 1.81 0.29 11.62
N LEU A 149 1.95 -0.87 12.26
CA LEU A 149 1.84 -0.96 13.70
C LEU A 149 3.13 -0.41 14.33
N LYS A 150 3.01 0.73 14.99
CA LYS A 150 4.08 1.26 15.86
C LYS A 150 4.13 0.40 17.11
N PHE A 151 5.29 -0.15 17.39
CA PHE A 151 5.64 -0.84 18.62
C PHE A 151 6.24 0.15 19.61
#